data_cda10a70723415a78caabbb6cdbe409e
#
_entry.id   cda10a70723415a78caabbb6cdbe409e
#
_cell.length_a   1.000
_cell.length_b   1.000
_cell.length_c   1.000
_cell.angle_alpha   90.00
_cell.angle_beta   90.00
_cell.angle_gamma   90.00
#
_symmetry.space_group_name_H-M   'P 1'
#
loop_
_entity.id
_entity.type
_entity.pdbx_description
1 polymer ?
#
loop_
_entity_poly.entity_id
_entity_poly.type
_entity_poly.pdbx_seq_one_letter_code
_entity_poly.pdbx_strand_id
1 'polypeptide(L)'
;MTPLATSTAGSSVHSHDARRVALGCMVALAVALGVGRFAFTPLLPLMLQNGSIDIRHGGWLASFNYAGYFIGAITCAVLRVDHARVVRAGLAITVVLTVVMGVTDAFWVWALVRLVGGAISAWTFVFASQWGLRRLAELDAHRWSGVIYTGPGVGIVGTGLLMSAAGGLGANVGWIGFGL
;
A
#
# COMPACT_ATOMS: atom_id res chain seq x y z
N MET A 1 11.91 -6.72 53.65
CA MET A 1 12.24 -5.75 52.57
C MET A 1 12.80 -6.57 51.43
N THR A 2 12.01 -6.85 50.41
CA THR A 2 12.48 -7.42 49.16
C THR A 2 11.55 -6.99 48.04
N PRO A 3 12.15 -6.57 46.96
CA PRO A 3 11.62 -5.61 46.03
C PRO A 3 11.58 -5.98 44.61
N LEU A 4 11.00 -5.27 43.83
CA LEU A 4 11.35 -4.57 42.54
C LEU A 4 12.17 -5.36 41.47
N ALA A 5 11.85 -6.62 41.19
CA ALA A 5 12.46 -7.30 40.03
C ALA A 5 11.48 -7.68 38.90
N THR A 6 10.19 -7.39 39.03
CA THR A 6 9.15 -7.80 38.04
C THR A 6 8.76 -6.75 37.00
N SER A 7 9.28 -5.52 37.12
CA SER A 7 8.84 -4.41 36.24
C SER A 7 9.54 -4.32 34.87
N THR A 8 10.75 -4.81 34.74
CA THR A 8 11.55 -4.62 33.50
C THR A 8 11.22 -5.62 32.39
N ALA A 9 10.78 -6.81 32.70
CA ALA A 9 10.44 -7.84 31.71
C ALA A 9 9.13 -7.50 30.96
N GLY A 10 8.15 -6.94 31.66
CA GLY A 10 6.87 -6.53 31.04
C GLY A 10 7.04 -5.37 30.06
N SER A 11 7.88 -4.40 30.36
CA SER A 11 8.12 -3.25 29.49
C SER A 11 8.82 -3.58 28.18
N SER A 12 9.70 -4.57 28.18
CA SER A 12 10.41 -5.03 26.97
C SER A 12 9.48 -5.79 26.01
N VAL A 13 8.57 -6.61 26.52
CA VAL A 13 7.59 -7.35 25.71
C VAL A 13 6.62 -6.38 25.02
N HIS A 14 6.07 -5.42 25.76
CA HIS A 14 5.17 -4.40 25.19
C HIS A 14 5.85 -3.54 24.12
N SER A 15 7.12 -3.20 24.28
CA SER A 15 7.85 -2.42 23.28
C SER A 15 8.12 -3.21 21.98
N HIS A 16 8.38 -4.51 22.08
CA HIS A 16 8.55 -5.39 20.93
C HIS A 16 7.25 -5.56 20.13
N ASP A 17 6.13 -5.76 20.81
CA ASP A 17 4.83 -5.90 20.17
C ASP A 17 4.39 -4.59 19.52
N ALA A 18 4.57 -3.45 20.16
CA ALA A 18 4.30 -2.15 19.59
C ALA A 18 5.08 -1.89 18.29
N ARG A 19 6.39 -2.23 18.31
CA ARG A 19 7.22 -2.10 17.11
C ARG A 19 6.75 -3.01 15.98
N ARG A 20 6.38 -4.25 16.24
CA ARG A 20 5.84 -5.19 15.24
C ARG A 20 4.54 -4.67 14.63
N VAL A 21 3.64 -4.14 15.44
CA VAL A 21 2.38 -3.55 14.99
C VAL A 21 2.65 -2.35 14.08
N ALA A 22 3.47 -1.40 14.52
CA ALA A 22 3.78 -0.20 13.76
C ALA A 22 4.45 -0.51 12.43
N LEU A 23 5.48 -1.37 12.43
CA LEU A 23 6.19 -1.77 11.21
C LEU A 23 5.31 -2.61 10.28
N GLY A 24 4.49 -3.51 10.80
CA GLY A 24 3.54 -4.29 9.99
C GLY A 24 2.54 -3.41 9.27
N CYS A 25 1.96 -2.41 9.96
CA CYS A 25 1.06 -1.45 9.34
C CYS A 25 1.81 -0.53 8.35
N MET A 26 3.02 -0.08 8.68
CA MET A 26 3.87 0.71 7.79
C MET A 26 4.11 -0.04 6.47
N VAL A 27 4.50 -1.31 6.53
CA VAL A 27 4.74 -2.15 5.35
C VAL A 27 3.45 -2.35 4.56
N ALA A 28 2.32 -2.61 5.23
CA ALA A 28 1.03 -2.74 4.57
C ALA A 28 0.66 -1.47 3.79
N LEU A 29 0.89 -0.28 4.37
CA LEU A 29 0.66 0.99 3.69
C LEU A 29 1.69 1.27 2.58
N ALA A 30 2.95 0.86 2.76
CA ALA A 30 3.98 0.97 1.72
C ALA A 30 3.60 0.15 0.47
N VAL A 31 3.13 -1.08 0.66
CA VAL A 31 2.67 -1.94 -0.45
C VAL A 31 1.39 -1.39 -1.08
N ALA A 32 0.35 -1.15 -0.29
CA ALA A 32 -0.96 -0.76 -0.82
C ALA A 32 -0.94 0.59 -1.56
N LEU A 33 -0.20 1.57 -1.04
CA LEU A 33 -0.11 2.89 -1.65
C LEU A 33 1.17 3.03 -2.50
N GLY A 34 2.33 2.65 -1.98
CA GLY A 34 3.58 2.75 -2.72
C GLY A 34 3.54 1.93 -4.01
N VAL A 35 3.28 0.64 -3.91
CA VAL A 35 3.18 -0.25 -5.08
C VAL A 35 1.82 -0.11 -5.75
N GLY A 36 0.72 -0.41 -5.06
CA GLY A 36 -0.61 -0.49 -5.66
C GLY A 36 -1.12 0.80 -6.30
N ARG A 37 -0.72 1.95 -5.77
CA ARG A 37 -1.17 3.25 -6.28
C ARG A 37 -0.10 4.01 -7.04
N PHE A 38 1.10 4.15 -6.46
CA PHE A 38 2.12 5.07 -6.94
C PHE A 38 3.18 4.44 -7.85
N ALA A 39 3.27 3.11 -7.97
CA ALA A 39 4.16 2.47 -8.95
C ALA A 39 3.85 2.88 -10.40
N PHE A 40 2.61 3.30 -10.69
CA PHE A 40 2.23 3.85 -11.98
C PHE A 40 3.06 5.10 -12.36
N THR A 41 3.40 5.93 -11.39
CA THR A 41 4.13 7.19 -11.65
C THR A 41 5.49 6.97 -12.30
N PRO A 42 6.41 6.13 -11.76
CA PRO A 42 7.67 5.85 -12.43
C PRO A 42 7.54 4.94 -13.66
N LEU A 43 6.46 4.16 -13.79
CA LEU A 43 6.23 3.28 -14.94
C LEU A 43 5.57 3.99 -16.13
N LEU A 44 4.82 5.07 -15.89
CA LEU A 44 4.15 5.82 -16.95
C LEU A 44 5.09 6.31 -18.06
N PRO A 45 6.26 6.92 -17.77
CA PRO A 45 7.20 7.31 -18.82
C PRO A 45 7.63 6.13 -19.71
N LEU A 46 7.83 4.96 -19.15
CA LEU A 46 8.20 3.76 -19.91
C LEU A 46 7.05 3.26 -20.80
N MET A 47 5.80 3.32 -20.31
CA MET A 47 4.61 2.99 -21.10
C MET A 47 4.43 3.96 -22.28
N LEU A 48 4.74 5.25 -22.09
CA LEU A 48 4.71 6.27 -23.14
C LEU A 48 5.82 6.04 -24.17
N GLN A 49 7.04 5.75 -23.74
CA GLN A 49 8.18 5.49 -24.62
C GLN A 49 8.00 4.24 -25.47
N ASN A 50 7.42 3.19 -24.92
CA ASN A 50 7.12 1.94 -25.63
C ASN A 50 5.91 2.06 -26.58
N GLY A 51 5.22 3.18 -26.60
CA GLY A 51 4.02 3.37 -27.40
C GLY A 51 2.80 2.57 -26.94
N SER A 52 2.84 1.97 -25.75
CA SER A 52 1.71 1.20 -25.19
C SER A 52 0.49 2.08 -24.93
N ILE A 53 0.71 3.33 -24.55
CA ILE A 53 -0.32 4.35 -24.32
C ILE A 53 0.19 5.73 -24.75
N ASP A 54 -0.72 6.65 -24.97
CA ASP A 54 -0.44 8.09 -25.06
C ASP A 54 -0.67 8.81 -23.72
N ILE A 55 -0.28 10.07 -23.64
CA ILE A 55 -0.40 10.88 -22.43
C ILE A 55 -1.86 11.06 -21.98
N ARG A 56 -2.80 11.06 -22.91
CA ARG A 56 -4.24 11.17 -22.63
C ARG A 56 -4.76 9.92 -21.94
N HIS A 57 -4.40 8.74 -22.45
CA HIS A 57 -4.74 7.47 -21.82
C HIS A 57 -4.07 7.33 -20.44
N GLY A 58 -2.81 7.77 -20.29
CA GLY A 58 -2.14 7.84 -19.00
C GLY A 58 -2.89 8.68 -17.98
N GLY A 59 -3.39 9.86 -18.41
CA GLY A 59 -4.26 10.72 -17.60
C GLY A 59 -5.57 10.05 -17.18
N TRP A 60 -6.22 9.32 -18.08
CA TRP A 60 -7.43 8.55 -17.75
C TRP A 60 -7.15 7.44 -16.72
N LEU A 61 -6.08 6.69 -16.88
CA LEU A 61 -5.70 5.64 -15.91
C LEU A 61 -5.44 6.21 -14.52
N ALA A 62 -4.81 7.38 -14.42
CA ALA A 62 -4.65 8.09 -13.16
C ALA A 62 -6.01 8.50 -12.58
N SER A 63 -6.89 9.06 -13.40
CA SER A 63 -8.25 9.49 -13.00
C SER A 63 -9.09 8.33 -12.50
N PHE A 64 -9.08 7.18 -13.16
CA PHE A 64 -9.77 5.97 -12.68
C PHE A 64 -9.26 5.52 -11.31
N ASN A 65 -7.96 5.60 -11.05
CA ASN A 65 -7.43 5.25 -9.74
C ASN A 65 -7.90 6.23 -8.64
N TYR A 66 -7.93 7.53 -8.93
CA TYR A 66 -8.47 8.51 -7.98
C TYR A 66 -9.97 8.32 -7.75
N ALA A 67 -10.75 8.05 -8.79
CA ALA A 67 -12.18 7.76 -8.67
C ALA A 67 -12.42 6.50 -7.81
N GLY A 68 -11.65 5.44 -8.05
CA GLY A 68 -11.69 4.24 -7.23
C GLY A 68 -11.36 4.51 -5.77
N TYR A 69 -10.30 5.28 -5.52
CA TYR A 69 -9.91 5.67 -4.17
C TYR A 69 -11.01 6.46 -3.46
N PHE A 70 -11.65 7.38 -4.15
CA PHE A 70 -12.76 8.16 -3.61
C PHE A 70 -13.95 7.27 -3.23
N ILE A 71 -14.35 6.36 -4.14
CA ILE A 71 -15.41 5.36 -3.88
C ILE A 71 -15.03 4.49 -2.67
N GLY A 72 -13.79 4.00 -2.64
CA GLY A 72 -13.27 3.20 -1.53
C GLY A 72 -13.32 3.96 -0.20
N ALA A 73 -12.91 5.22 -0.18
CA ALA A 73 -12.93 6.05 1.01
C ALA A 73 -14.36 6.27 1.56
N ILE A 74 -15.33 6.54 0.68
CA ILE A 74 -16.74 6.68 1.07
C ILE A 74 -17.26 5.36 1.64
N THR A 75 -16.99 4.24 0.98
CA THR A 75 -17.49 2.93 1.41
C THR A 75 -16.90 2.47 2.74
N CYS A 76 -15.69 2.93 3.11
CA CYS A 76 -15.12 2.67 4.44
C CYS A 76 -16.04 3.12 5.58
N ALA A 77 -16.82 4.19 5.39
CA ALA A 77 -17.70 4.74 6.42
C ALA A 77 -18.88 3.80 6.76
N VAL A 78 -19.29 2.97 5.82
CA VAL A 78 -20.47 2.09 5.96
C VAL A 78 -20.08 0.61 6.15
N LEU A 79 -18.86 0.22 5.79
CA LEU A 79 -18.39 -1.14 5.91
C LEU A 79 -18.08 -1.52 7.37
N ARG A 80 -18.81 -2.49 7.90
CA ARG A 80 -18.56 -3.11 9.20
C ARG A 80 -17.89 -4.46 9.01
N VAL A 81 -16.58 -4.49 8.96
CA VAL A 81 -15.77 -5.65 8.59
C VAL A 81 -14.60 -5.86 9.53
N ASP A 82 -14.08 -7.07 9.55
CA ASP A 82 -12.83 -7.36 10.26
C ASP A 82 -11.65 -6.67 9.56
N HIS A 83 -11.05 -5.68 10.23
CA HIS A 83 -9.98 -4.85 9.70
C HIS A 83 -8.79 -5.68 9.22
N ALA A 84 -8.39 -6.70 9.98
CA ALA A 84 -7.23 -7.52 9.64
C ALA A 84 -7.48 -8.40 8.40
N ARG A 85 -8.71 -8.87 8.20
CA ARG A 85 -9.09 -9.63 7.00
C ARG A 85 -9.09 -8.75 5.77
N VAL A 86 -9.67 -7.54 5.87
CA VAL A 86 -9.70 -6.59 4.75
C VAL A 86 -8.29 -6.17 4.34
N VAL A 87 -7.40 -5.89 5.30
CA VAL A 87 -6.01 -5.54 5.00
C VAL A 87 -5.29 -6.68 4.27
N ARG A 88 -5.40 -7.92 4.78
CA ARG A 88 -4.77 -9.09 4.13
C ARG A 88 -5.32 -9.35 2.73
N ALA A 89 -6.65 -9.33 2.58
CA ALA A 89 -7.28 -9.47 1.28
C ALA A 89 -6.88 -8.33 0.33
N GLY A 90 -6.85 -7.09 0.82
CA GLY A 90 -6.44 -5.93 0.06
C GLY A 90 -5.01 -6.02 -0.45
N LEU A 91 -4.07 -6.48 0.37
CA LEU A 91 -2.70 -6.71 -0.05
C LEU A 91 -2.60 -7.82 -1.12
N ALA A 92 -3.29 -8.94 -0.93
CA ALA A 92 -3.33 -10.03 -1.91
C ALA A 92 -3.93 -9.57 -3.26
N ILE A 93 -5.02 -8.82 -3.21
CA ILE A 93 -5.64 -8.25 -4.42
C ILE A 93 -4.69 -7.24 -5.08
N THR A 94 -3.97 -6.41 -4.31
CA THR A 94 -2.99 -5.47 -4.85
C THR A 94 -1.91 -6.19 -5.66
N VAL A 95 -1.38 -7.31 -5.17
CA VAL A 95 -0.43 -8.16 -5.90
C VAL A 95 -1.02 -8.60 -7.24
N VAL A 96 -2.22 -9.19 -7.23
CA VAL A 96 -2.88 -9.66 -8.45
C VAL A 96 -3.10 -8.52 -9.44
N LEU A 97 -3.63 -7.39 -8.99
CA LEU A 97 -3.89 -6.23 -9.86
C LEU A 97 -2.60 -5.67 -10.46
N THR A 98 -1.51 -5.65 -9.67
CA THR A 98 -0.20 -5.18 -10.15
C THR A 98 0.36 -6.11 -11.23
N VAL A 99 0.26 -7.43 -11.05
CA VAL A 99 0.67 -8.40 -12.08
C VAL A 99 -0.19 -8.28 -13.34
N VAL A 100 -1.51 -8.10 -13.20
CA VAL A 100 -2.41 -7.92 -14.35
C VAL A 100 -2.02 -6.71 -15.19
N MET A 101 -1.54 -5.61 -14.57
CA MET A 101 -1.03 -4.46 -15.33
C MET A 101 0.14 -4.81 -16.24
N GLY A 102 0.95 -5.81 -15.89
CA GLY A 102 2.13 -6.23 -16.67
C GLY A 102 1.88 -7.31 -17.71
N VAL A 103 0.75 -8.04 -17.62
CA VAL A 103 0.46 -9.18 -18.53
C VAL A 103 -0.55 -8.85 -19.62
N THR A 104 -1.09 -7.65 -19.68
CA THR A 104 -2.07 -7.22 -20.69
C THR A 104 -1.71 -5.83 -21.22
N ASP A 105 -2.10 -5.56 -22.47
CA ASP A 105 -1.98 -4.24 -23.09
C ASP A 105 -3.36 -3.62 -23.39
N ALA A 106 -4.43 -4.21 -22.87
CA ALA A 106 -5.79 -3.73 -23.08
C ALA A 106 -6.12 -2.55 -22.16
N PHE A 107 -6.32 -1.36 -22.72
CA PHE A 107 -6.61 -0.14 -21.97
C PHE A 107 -7.77 -0.30 -20.98
N TRP A 108 -8.88 -0.95 -21.39
CA TRP A 108 -10.05 -1.11 -20.51
C TRP A 108 -9.79 -2.02 -19.31
N VAL A 109 -8.91 -3.03 -19.48
CA VAL A 109 -8.46 -3.86 -18.37
C VAL A 109 -7.63 -3.02 -17.40
N TRP A 110 -6.69 -2.23 -17.91
CA TRP A 110 -5.92 -1.30 -17.08
C TRP A 110 -6.82 -0.29 -16.35
N ALA A 111 -7.82 0.28 -17.04
CA ALA A 111 -8.77 1.22 -16.44
C ALA A 111 -9.54 0.58 -15.27
N LEU A 112 -10.04 -0.65 -15.44
CA LEU A 112 -10.71 -1.40 -14.39
C LEU A 112 -9.77 -1.74 -13.24
N VAL A 113 -8.56 -2.23 -13.54
CA VAL A 113 -7.52 -2.52 -12.54
C VAL A 113 -7.17 -1.28 -11.73
N ARG A 114 -7.02 -0.13 -12.38
CA ARG A 114 -6.73 1.14 -11.71
C ARG A 114 -7.90 1.60 -10.82
N LEU A 115 -9.13 1.47 -11.28
CA LEU A 115 -10.33 1.80 -10.50
C LEU A 115 -10.44 0.91 -9.25
N VAL A 116 -10.36 -0.41 -9.42
CA VAL A 116 -10.43 -1.37 -8.32
C VAL A 116 -9.23 -1.19 -7.38
N GLY A 117 -8.03 -1.04 -7.92
CA GLY A 117 -6.81 -0.80 -7.15
C GLY A 117 -6.89 0.47 -6.29
N GLY A 118 -7.53 1.53 -6.81
CA GLY A 118 -7.83 2.73 -6.05
C GLY A 118 -8.71 2.44 -4.83
N ALA A 119 -9.82 1.73 -5.00
CA ALA A 119 -10.73 1.39 -3.91
C ALA A 119 -10.06 0.49 -2.85
N ILE A 120 -9.32 -0.53 -3.30
CA ILE A 120 -8.58 -1.44 -2.41
C ILE A 120 -7.51 -0.70 -1.61
N SER A 121 -6.79 0.24 -2.25
CA SER A 121 -5.78 1.04 -1.54
C SER A 121 -6.38 1.94 -0.47
N ALA A 122 -7.59 2.50 -0.70
CA ALA A 122 -8.32 3.28 0.30
C ALA A 122 -8.74 2.39 1.48
N TRP A 123 -9.31 1.22 1.22
CA TRP A 123 -9.69 0.28 2.27
C TRP A 123 -8.48 -0.17 3.09
N THR A 124 -7.40 -0.56 2.42
CA THR A 124 -6.18 -0.98 3.12
C THR A 124 -5.63 0.15 3.97
N PHE A 125 -5.60 1.39 3.45
CA PHE A 125 -5.14 2.55 4.21
C PHE A 125 -5.97 2.79 5.46
N VAL A 126 -7.30 2.87 5.32
CA VAL A 126 -8.20 3.20 6.45
C VAL A 126 -8.18 2.09 7.50
N PHE A 127 -8.36 0.84 7.08
CA PHE A 127 -8.48 -0.28 8.02
C PHE A 127 -7.14 -0.67 8.67
N ALA A 128 -6.00 -0.57 7.97
CA ALA A 128 -4.69 -0.77 8.59
C ALA A 128 -4.38 0.32 9.59
N SER A 129 -4.71 1.59 9.28
CA SER A 129 -4.54 2.70 10.21
C SER A 129 -5.40 2.54 11.45
N GLN A 130 -6.68 2.24 11.30
CA GLN A 130 -7.60 2.03 12.43
C GLN A 130 -7.16 0.86 13.33
N TRP A 131 -6.79 -0.26 12.73
CA TRP A 131 -6.32 -1.43 13.46
C TRP A 131 -5.00 -1.14 14.19
N GLY A 132 -4.04 -0.55 13.50
CA GLY A 132 -2.73 -0.23 14.06
C GLY A 132 -2.81 0.77 15.21
N LEU A 133 -3.55 1.87 15.03
CA LEU A 133 -3.72 2.88 16.07
C LEU A 133 -4.42 2.32 17.30
N ARG A 134 -5.48 1.52 17.12
CA ARG A 134 -6.17 0.85 18.23
C ARG A 134 -5.21 -0.07 18.99
N ARG A 135 -4.45 -0.89 18.27
CA ARG A 135 -3.52 -1.83 18.89
C ARG A 135 -2.38 -1.12 19.63
N LEU A 136 -1.87 -0.01 19.09
CA LEU A 136 -0.85 0.79 19.77
C LEU A 136 -1.41 1.49 21.01
N ALA A 137 -2.68 1.91 21.01
CA ALA A 137 -3.35 2.47 22.19
C ALA A 137 -3.51 1.42 23.29
N GLU A 138 -3.89 0.18 22.95
CA GLU A 138 -3.97 -0.95 23.90
C GLU A 138 -2.62 -1.29 24.56
N LEU A 139 -1.51 -1.02 23.85
CA LEU A 139 -0.13 -1.25 24.32
C LEU A 139 0.49 0.00 24.99
N ASP A 140 -0.29 1.09 25.16
CA ASP A 140 0.20 2.39 25.67
C ASP A 140 1.44 2.90 24.90
N ALA A 141 1.45 2.70 23.58
CA ALA A 141 2.59 2.92 22.71
C ALA A 141 2.34 3.98 21.63
N HIS A 142 1.62 5.05 21.96
CA HIS A 142 1.19 6.13 21.04
C HIS A 142 2.35 6.76 20.24
N ARG A 143 3.56 6.77 20.81
CA ARG A 143 4.78 7.28 20.14
C ARG A 143 5.09 6.58 18.81
N TRP A 144 4.61 5.34 18.61
CA TRP A 144 4.82 4.58 17.39
C TRP A 144 3.79 4.87 16.29
N SER A 145 2.74 5.64 16.59
CA SER A 145 1.67 5.93 15.62
C SER A 145 2.17 6.62 14.35
N GLY A 146 3.13 7.53 14.47
CA GLY A 146 3.73 8.22 13.33
C GLY A 146 4.46 7.28 12.36
N VAL A 147 5.04 6.18 12.87
CA VAL A 147 5.76 5.21 12.02
C VAL A 147 4.85 4.56 10.99
N ILE A 148 3.58 4.30 11.32
CA ILE A 148 2.59 3.73 10.39
C ILE A 148 2.51 4.57 9.12
N TYR A 149 2.45 5.90 9.27
CA TYR A 149 2.23 6.84 8.17
C TYR A 149 3.49 7.17 7.36
N THR A 150 4.66 6.68 7.75
CA THR A 150 5.85 6.74 6.88
C THR A 150 5.77 5.73 5.72
N GLY A 151 4.91 4.71 5.85
CA GLY A 151 4.76 3.64 4.86
C GLY A 151 4.58 4.11 3.42
N PRO A 152 3.58 4.97 3.13
CA PRO A 152 3.38 5.48 1.77
C PRO A 152 4.63 6.16 1.18
N GLY A 153 5.31 6.99 1.97
CA GLY A 153 6.56 7.65 1.56
C GLY A 153 7.67 6.66 1.24
N VAL A 154 7.88 5.67 2.12
CA VAL A 154 8.85 4.60 1.91
C VAL A 154 8.54 3.81 0.63
N GLY A 155 7.26 3.49 0.41
CA GLY A 155 6.82 2.78 -0.81
C GLY A 155 7.04 3.60 -2.08
N ILE A 156 6.75 4.90 -2.07
CA ILE A 156 6.96 5.79 -3.22
C ILE A 156 8.46 5.90 -3.54
N VAL A 157 9.28 6.16 -2.54
CA VAL A 157 10.74 6.25 -2.71
C VAL A 157 11.30 4.91 -3.19
N GLY A 158 10.86 3.81 -2.58
CA GLY A 158 11.29 2.46 -2.95
C GLY A 158 10.98 2.13 -4.40
N THR A 159 9.76 2.36 -4.86
CA THR A 159 9.37 2.10 -6.27
C THR A 159 10.13 3.00 -7.25
N GLY A 160 10.33 4.28 -6.89
CA GLY A 160 11.11 5.21 -7.72
C GLY A 160 12.57 4.78 -7.85
N LEU A 161 13.24 4.43 -6.75
CA LEU A 161 14.63 3.98 -6.75
C LEU A 161 14.81 2.65 -7.48
N LEU A 162 13.91 1.68 -7.26
CA LEU A 162 13.96 0.40 -7.96
C LEU A 162 13.83 0.58 -9.47
N MET A 163 12.93 1.44 -9.94
CA MET A 163 12.79 1.71 -11.37
C MET A 163 13.99 2.48 -11.94
N SER A 164 14.57 3.39 -11.18
CA SER A 164 15.81 4.09 -11.59
C SER A 164 16.99 3.15 -11.71
N ALA A 165 17.10 2.17 -10.81
CA ALA A 165 18.17 1.17 -10.82
C ALA A 165 17.94 0.09 -11.89
N ALA A 166 16.70 -0.21 -12.23
CA ALA A 166 16.32 -1.22 -13.21
C ALA A 166 16.63 -0.85 -14.68
N GLY A 167 17.16 0.33 -14.92
CA GLY A 167 17.67 0.95 -16.14
C GLY A 167 17.38 0.22 -17.46
N GLY A 168 16.29 0.59 -18.14
CA GLY A 168 15.96 0.05 -19.47
C GLY A 168 15.11 -1.22 -19.51
N LEU A 169 14.71 -1.77 -18.35
CA LEU A 169 13.69 -2.82 -18.31
C LEU A 169 12.33 -2.20 -18.73
N GLY A 170 11.62 -2.91 -19.61
CA GLY A 170 10.31 -2.44 -20.10
C GLY A 170 9.27 -2.31 -18.97
N ALA A 171 8.21 -1.52 -19.22
CA ALA A 171 7.14 -1.28 -18.25
C ALA A 171 6.50 -2.58 -17.72
N ASN A 172 6.31 -3.59 -18.59
CA ASN A 172 5.73 -4.87 -18.22
C ASN A 172 6.56 -5.61 -17.16
N VAL A 173 7.90 -5.60 -17.32
CA VAL A 173 8.83 -6.19 -16.35
C VAL A 173 8.76 -5.46 -15.02
N GLY A 174 8.63 -4.12 -15.06
CA GLY A 174 8.46 -3.31 -13.86
C GLY A 174 7.15 -3.64 -13.12
N TRP A 175 6.03 -3.78 -13.84
CA TRP A 175 4.75 -4.16 -13.24
C TRP A 175 4.78 -5.56 -12.61
N ILE A 176 5.34 -6.55 -13.31
CA ILE A 176 5.46 -7.92 -12.78
C ILE A 176 6.40 -7.93 -11.58
N GLY A 177 7.55 -7.24 -11.67
CA GLY A 177 8.52 -7.17 -10.59
C GLY A 177 7.99 -6.51 -9.31
N PHE A 178 7.07 -5.54 -9.44
CA PHE A 178 6.39 -4.96 -8.27
C PHE A 178 5.27 -5.84 -7.71
N GLY A 179 4.74 -6.78 -8.51
CA GLY A 179 3.71 -7.71 -8.08
C GLY A 179 4.24 -8.98 -7.40
N LEU A 180 5.54 -9.25 -7.51
CA LEU A 180 6.22 -10.41 -6.89
C LEU A 180 6.96 -10.03 -5.62
#